data_197563cfb27fa2755e978f5061bc1bab
#
_entry.id   197563cfb27fa2755e978f5061bc1bab
#
_cell.length_a   1.000
_cell.length_b   1.000
_cell.length_c   1.000
_cell.angle_alpha   90.00
_cell.angle_beta   90.00
_cell.angle_gamma   90.00
#
_symmetry.space_group_name_H-M   'P 1'
#
loop_
_entity.id
_entity.type
_entity.pdbx_description
1 polymer ?
#
loop_
_entity_poly.entity_id
_entity_poly.type
_entity_poly.pdbx_seq_one_letter_code
_entity_poly.pdbx_strand_id
1 'polypeptide(L)'
;FHDADYFAQHMHNCCLVNLEDMLQNGTVISDVMIEKPKSFSTACNIATQAVAQIASSQYGGQSITLSHLVPFVEISRQKYRRDVRAEFEVEGMELDEQKINEIAEMRVRKEVKQGVQVIQYQVITLMTTNGQAPFVTVFMYLDEVEEGPARDDLAMIIEEMLNQRILGVKNE
;
A
#
# COMPACT_ATOMS: atom_id res chain seq x y z
N PHE A 1 17.52 29.99 6.05
CA PHE A 1 17.25 30.52 4.71
C PHE A 1 15.91 29.94 4.28
N HIS A 2 14.92 30.82 4.09
CA HIS A 2 13.62 30.42 3.50
C HIS A 2 13.65 30.86 2.04
N ASP A 3 13.28 29.99 1.13
CA ASP A 3 13.08 30.37 -0.25
C ASP A 3 11.99 31.45 -0.34
N ALA A 4 12.17 32.42 -1.22
CA ALA A 4 11.17 33.44 -1.44
C ALA A 4 9.80 32.89 -1.79
N ASP A 5 9.76 31.72 -2.41
CA ASP A 5 8.55 30.98 -2.77
C ASP A 5 7.76 30.45 -1.56
N TYR A 6 8.40 30.23 -0.41
CA TYR A 6 7.73 29.81 0.82
C TYR A 6 6.62 30.79 1.25
N PHE A 7 6.85 32.08 1.12
CA PHE A 7 5.86 33.10 1.45
C PHE A 7 4.72 33.18 0.42
N ALA A 8 4.99 32.78 -0.81
CA ALA A 8 4.00 32.84 -1.91
C ALA A 8 3.14 31.56 -2.02
N GLN A 9 3.66 30.41 -1.62
CA GLN A 9 3.00 29.10 -1.90
C GLN A 9 2.58 28.33 -0.64
N HIS A 10 2.82 28.82 0.59
CA HIS A 10 2.52 28.10 1.84
C HIS A 10 2.98 26.64 1.82
N MET A 11 4.22 26.37 1.42
CA MET A 11 4.75 25.02 1.36
C MET A 11 4.93 24.44 2.77
N HIS A 12 4.33 23.27 3.01
CA HIS A 12 4.48 22.54 4.27
C HIS A 12 5.79 21.74 4.27
N ASN A 13 6.53 21.81 5.38
CA ASN A 13 7.79 21.08 5.52
C ASN A 13 7.59 19.59 5.85
N CYS A 14 6.51 19.23 6.52
CA CYS A 14 6.18 17.86 6.89
C CYS A 14 4.68 17.65 6.81
N CYS A 15 4.23 16.44 6.48
CA CYS A 15 2.83 16.11 6.48
C CYS A 15 2.56 14.67 6.93
N LEU A 16 1.37 14.44 7.46
CA LEU A 16 0.76 13.14 7.62
C LEU A 16 -0.13 12.88 6.40
N VAL A 17 0.18 11.83 5.65
CA VAL A 17 -0.57 11.50 4.43
C VAL A 17 -1.81 10.70 4.82
N ASN A 18 -2.98 11.23 4.54
CA ASN A 18 -4.23 10.51 4.76
C ASN A 18 -4.51 9.55 3.59
N LEU A 19 -3.75 8.44 3.57
CA LEU A 19 -3.96 7.39 2.56
C LEU A 19 -5.34 6.75 2.66
N GLU A 20 -5.98 6.73 3.83
CA GLU A 20 -7.32 6.17 3.99
C GLU A 20 -8.31 6.91 3.08
N ASP A 21 -8.38 8.22 3.19
CA ASP A 21 -9.28 9.04 2.37
C ASP A 21 -8.94 8.92 0.89
N MET A 22 -7.66 9.05 0.53
CA MET A 22 -7.18 8.97 -0.85
C MET A 22 -7.52 7.63 -1.52
N LEU A 23 -7.39 6.52 -0.78
CA LEU A 23 -7.67 5.18 -1.30
C LEU A 23 -9.14 4.80 -1.25
N GLN A 24 -9.92 5.29 -0.28
CA GLN A 24 -11.35 4.97 -0.16
C GLN A 24 -12.22 5.80 -1.10
N ASN A 25 -11.91 7.07 -1.26
CA ASN A 25 -12.73 8.03 -2.01
C ASN A 25 -12.14 8.36 -3.39
N GLY A 26 -10.95 7.84 -3.68
CA GLY A 26 -10.18 8.24 -4.86
C GLY A 26 -9.39 9.53 -4.62
N THR A 27 -8.47 9.81 -5.52
CA THR A 27 -7.59 10.98 -5.42
C THR A 27 -7.18 11.46 -6.81
N VAL A 28 -6.69 12.70 -6.89
CA VAL A 28 -6.13 13.24 -8.13
C VAL A 28 -4.61 13.20 -8.04
N ILE A 29 -3.97 12.53 -8.98
CA ILE A 29 -2.52 12.46 -9.12
C ILE A 29 -2.16 12.92 -10.52
N SER A 30 -1.32 13.94 -10.64
CA SER A 30 -0.92 14.51 -11.94
C SER A 30 -2.09 14.82 -12.86
N ASP A 31 -3.13 15.50 -12.32
CA ASP A 31 -4.37 15.88 -13.02
C ASP A 31 -5.25 14.70 -13.50
N VAL A 32 -4.95 13.48 -13.07
CA VAL A 32 -5.75 12.30 -13.37
C VAL A 32 -6.50 11.83 -12.13
N MET A 33 -7.80 11.62 -12.27
CA MET A 33 -8.63 11.04 -11.21
C MET A 33 -8.31 9.55 -11.08
N ILE A 34 -7.87 9.15 -9.89
CA ILE A 34 -7.59 7.75 -9.53
C ILE A 34 -8.74 7.24 -8.69
N GLU A 35 -9.42 6.22 -9.20
CA GLU A 35 -10.53 5.58 -8.49
C GLU A 35 -10.03 4.69 -7.35
N LYS A 36 -10.98 4.31 -6.46
CA LYS A 36 -10.73 3.36 -5.39
C LYS A 36 -10.10 2.06 -5.91
N PRO A 37 -8.97 1.61 -5.36
CA PRO A 37 -8.32 0.37 -5.79
C PRO A 37 -9.19 -0.87 -5.52
N LYS A 38 -9.08 -1.84 -6.41
CA LYS A 38 -9.80 -3.12 -6.36
C LYS A 38 -8.91 -4.29 -5.94
N SER A 39 -7.71 -4.01 -5.45
CA SER A 39 -6.77 -5.00 -4.92
C SER A 39 -5.73 -4.34 -4.02
N PHE A 40 -5.08 -5.14 -3.18
CA PHE A 40 -4.00 -4.68 -2.31
C PHE A 40 -2.79 -4.16 -3.13
N SER A 41 -2.41 -4.87 -4.18
CA SER A 41 -1.30 -4.44 -5.04
C SER A 41 -1.55 -3.10 -5.70
N THR A 42 -2.78 -2.85 -6.17
CA THR A 42 -3.17 -1.55 -6.73
C THR A 42 -3.15 -0.46 -5.66
N ALA A 43 -3.61 -0.75 -4.44
CA ALA A 43 -3.55 0.18 -3.32
C ALA A 43 -2.11 0.58 -2.97
N CYS A 44 -1.18 -0.39 -2.96
CA CYS A 44 0.24 -0.14 -2.74
C CYS A 44 0.85 0.75 -3.84
N ASN A 45 0.51 0.50 -5.10
CA ASN A 45 0.97 1.33 -6.21
C ASN A 45 0.47 2.77 -6.11
N ILE A 46 -0.82 2.97 -5.81
CA ILE A 46 -1.39 4.31 -5.63
C ILE A 46 -0.76 5.01 -4.43
N ALA A 47 -0.57 4.31 -3.31
CA ALA A 47 0.10 4.86 -2.13
C ALA A 47 1.51 5.36 -2.45
N THR A 48 2.29 4.61 -3.25
CA THR A 48 3.63 5.03 -3.66
C THR A 48 3.62 6.24 -4.58
N GLN A 49 2.64 6.32 -5.49
CA GLN A 49 2.46 7.50 -6.36
C GLN A 49 2.05 8.73 -5.56
N ALA A 50 1.17 8.58 -4.56
CA ALA A 50 0.81 9.66 -3.66
C ALA A 50 2.03 10.18 -2.87
N VAL A 51 2.84 9.26 -2.33
CA VAL A 51 4.11 9.60 -1.66
C VAL A 51 5.04 10.38 -2.61
N ALA A 52 5.17 9.94 -3.85
CA ALA A 52 6.00 10.59 -4.87
C ALA A 52 5.52 12.01 -5.20
N GLN A 53 4.22 12.16 -5.41
CA GLN A 53 3.61 13.45 -5.73
C GLN A 53 3.79 14.45 -4.58
N ILE A 54 3.55 14.01 -3.35
CA ILE A 54 3.73 14.84 -2.15
C ILE A 54 5.19 15.22 -1.99
N ALA A 55 6.12 14.27 -2.12
CA ALA A 55 7.55 14.53 -2.02
C ALA A 55 8.06 15.51 -3.08
N SER A 56 7.42 15.58 -4.23
CA SER A 56 7.76 16.52 -5.31
C SER A 56 7.23 17.94 -5.07
N SER A 57 6.22 18.08 -4.20
CA SER A 57 5.55 19.37 -3.95
C SER A 57 5.90 19.99 -2.61
N GLN A 58 6.72 19.35 -1.78
CA GLN A 58 7.10 19.86 -0.46
C GLN A 58 8.54 19.51 -0.09
N TYR A 59 9.12 20.30 0.84
CA TYR A 59 10.38 19.98 1.50
C TYR A 59 10.09 19.26 2.83
N GLY A 60 10.89 18.26 3.18
CA GLY A 60 10.81 17.57 4.46
C GLY A 60 10.13 16.21 4.38
N GLY A 61 9.77 15.67 5.55
CA GLY A 61 9.28 14.33 5.70
C GLY A 61 7.78 14.20 5.55
N GLN A 62 7.37 13.02 5.14
CA GLN A 62 5.97 12.62 5.16
C GLN A 62 5.80 11.34 5.96
N SER A 63 4.64 11.18 6.58
CA SER A 63 4.31 10.00 7.37
C SER A 63 3.13 9.29 6.77
N ILE A 64 3.21 7.95 6.68
CA ILE A 64 2.12 7.07 6.28
C ILE A 64 1.88 6.02 7.36
N THR A 65 0.67 5.49 7.45
CA THR A 65 0.38 4.34 8.30
C THR A 65 -0.07 3.15 7.47
N LEU A 66 0.39 1.95 7.84
CA LEU A 66 0.06 0.70 7.13
C LEU A 66 -1.37 0.26 7.36
N SER A 67 -2.02 0.70 8.44
CA SER A 67 -3.44 0.40 8.73
C SER A 67 -4.37 0.83 7.59
N HIS A 68 -4.05 1.91 6.88
CA HIS A 68 -4.83 2.39 5.74
C HIS A 68 -4.86 1.43 4.53
N LEU A 69 -3.93 0.47 4.48
CA LEU A 69 -3.88 -0.54 3.41
C LEU A 69 -4.69 -1.82 3.75
N VAL A 70 -5.03 -2.02 5.03
CA VAL A 70 -5.69 -3.24 5.53
C VAL A 70 -7.00 -3.57 4.79
N PRO A 71 -7.92 -2.62 4.53
CA PRO A 71 -9.17 -2.93 3.84
C PRO A 71 -8.97 -3.57 2.46
N PHE A 72 -7.85 -3.32 1.82
CA PHE A 72 -7.56 -3.83 0.47
C PHE A 72 -7.05 -5.27 0.48
N VAL A 73 -6.58 -5.78 1.63
CA VAL A 73 -6.26 -7.20 1.81
C VAL A 73 -7.52 -8.04 1.70
N GLU A 74 -8.61 -7.63 2.39
CA GLU A 74 -9.89 -8.35 2.31
C GLU A 74 -10.50 -8.25 0.90
N ILE A 75 -10.40 -7.12 0.21
CA ILE A 75 -10.84 -6.98 -1.18
C ILE A 75 -10.10 -7.99 -2.08
N SER A 76 -8.79 -8.12 -1.93
CA SER A 76 -8.00 -9.11 -2.66
C SER A 76 -8.37 -10.54 -2.29
N ARG A 77 -8.61 -10.82 -0.99
CA ARG A 77 -9.04 -12.13 -0.50
C ARG A 77 -10.34 -12.57 -1.15
N GLN A 78 -11.34 -11.70 -1.18
CA GLN A 78 -12.63 -11.97 -1.83
C GLN A 78 -12.48 -12.17 -3.33
N LYS A 79 -11.60 -11.41 -3.98
CA LYS A 79 -11.29 -11.60 -5.40
C LYS A 79 -10.70 -13.00 -5.64
N TYR A 80 -9.67 -13.39 -4.87
CA TYR A 80 -9.03 -14.70 -5.06
C TYR A 80 -9.96 -15.86 -4.75
N ARG A 81 -10.85 -15.74 -3.76
CA ARG A 81 -11.87 -16.77 -3.51
C ARG A 81 -12.80 -16.97 -4.72
N ARG A 82 -13.23 -15.89 -5.37
CA ARG A 82 -14.04 -15.96 -6.59
C ARG A 82 -13.27 -16.58 -7.75
N ASP A 83 -12.04 -16.13 -7.95
CA ASP A 83 -11.18 -16.61 -9.05
C ASP A 83 -10.92 -18.13 -8.90
N VAL A 84 -10.53 -18.58 -7.70
CA VAL A 84 -10.27 -20.02 -7.43
C VAL A 84 -11.54 -20.85 -7.59
N ARG A 85 -12.70 -20.35 -7.14
CA ARG A 85 -13.97 -21.04 -7.33
C ARG A 85 -14.29 -21.21 -8.82
N ALA A 86 -14.12 -20.15 -9.61
CA ALA A 86 -14.33 -20.22 -11.04
C ALA A 86 -13.34 -21.18 -11.74
N GLU A 87 -12.09 -21.26 -11.31
CA GLU A 87 -11.10 -22.24 -11.80
C GLU A 87 -11.57 -23.67 -11.54
N PHE A 88 -12.08 -23.98 -10.32
CA PHE A 88 -12.60 -25.30 -9.97
C PHE A 88 -13.81 -25.68 -10.81
N GLU A 89 -14.72 -24.74 -11.06
CA GLU A 89 -15.88 -24.96 -11.93
C GLU A 89 -15.48 -25.27 -13.38
N VAL A 90 -14.53 -24.52 -13.92
CA VAL A 90 -14.03 -24.74 -15.30
C VAL A 90 -13.34 -26.10 -15.44
N GLU A 91 -12.57 -26.51 -14.42
CA GLU A 91 -11.88 -27.81 -14.41
C GLU A 91 -12.80 -28.98 -14.04
N GLY A 92 -14.07 -28.73 -13.70
CA GLY A 92 -15.01 -29.75 -13.29
C GLY A 92 -14.66 -30.43 -11.96
N MET A 93 -13.90 -29.73 -11.11
CA MET A 93 -13.53 -30.22 -9.78
C MET A 93 -14.66 -29.99 -8.78
N GLU A 94 -14.74 -30.85 -7.78
CA GLU A 94 -15.65 -30.63 -6.66
C GLU A 94 -15.30 -29.38 -5.89
N LEU A 95 -16.32 -28.54 -5.60
CA LEU A 95 -16.14 -27.31 -4.83
C LEU A 95 -15.88 -27.64 -3.35
N ASP A 96 -14.62 -27.54 -2.95
CA ASP A 96 -14.18 -27.68 -1.57
C ASP A 96 -13.85 -26.28 -1.01
N GLU A 97 -14.74 -25.73 -0.21
CA GLU A 97 -14.62 -24.38 0.36
C GLU A 97 -13.36 -24.23 1.23
N GLN A 98 -12.92 -25.31 1.89
CA GLN A 98 -11.68 -25.25 2.67
C GLN A 98 -10.47 -25.05 1.76
N LYS A 99 -10.37 -25.84 0.69
CA LYS A 99 -9.27 -25.70 -0.29
C LYS A 99 -9.31 -24.38 -1.02
N ILE A 100 -10.50 -23.90 -1.38
CA ILE A 100 -10.66 -22.58 -2.01
C ILE A 100 -10.11 -21.49 -1.09
N ASN A 101 -10.44 -21.51 0.20
CA ASN A 101 -9.94 -20.55 1.17
C ASN A 101 -8.42 -20.66 1.36
N GLU A 102 -7.88 -21.87 1.47
CA GLU A 102 -6.43 -22.09 1.62
C GLU A 102 -5.65 -21.54 0.43
N ILE A 103 -6.12 -21.81 -0.79
CA ILE A 103 -5.48 -21.29 -2.02
C ILE A 103 -5.60 -19.77 -2.10
N ALA A 104 -6.75 -19.22 -1.75
CA ALA A 104 -6.98 -17.78 -1.73
C ALA A 104 -6.03 -17.10 -0.74
N GLU A 105 -5.89 -17.61 0.49
CA GLU A 105 -4.97 -17.09 1.50
C GLU A 105 -3.50 -17.16 1.05
N MET A 106 -3.10 -18.23 0.39
CA MET A 106 -1.76 -18.33 -0.17
C MET A 106 -1.50 -17.24 -1.22
N ARG A 107 -2.50 -16.95 -2.07
CA ARG A 107 -2.42 -15.89 -3.09
C ARG A 107 -2.40 -14.50 -2.45
N VAL A 108 -3.20 -14.28 -1.40
CA VAL A 108 -3.21 -13.02 -0.62
C VAL A 108 -1.83 -12.76 -0.01
N ARG A 109 -1.24 -13.73 0.68
CA ARG A 109 0.10 -13.60 1.27
C ARG A 109 1.15 -13.26 0.22
N LYS A 110 1.08 -13.90 -0.95
CA LYS A 110 1.98 -13.58 -2.07
C LYS A 110 1.77 -12.14 -2.56
N GLU A 111 0.53 -11.69 -2.69
CA GLU A 111 0.22 -10.32 -3.11
C GLU A 111 0.67 -9.30 -2.07
N VAL A 112 0.47 -9.57 -0.76
CA VAL A 112 0.96 -8.69 0.32
C VAL A 112 2.49 -8.57 0.25
N LYS A 113 3.20 -9.68 0.09
CA LYS A 113 4.67 -9.67 -0.09
C LYS A 113 5.07 -8.78 -1.26
N GLN A 114 4.44 -8.93 -2.42
CA GLN A 114 4.74 -8.14 -3.61
C GLN A 114 4.38 -6.66 -3.44
N GLY A 115 3.23 -6.36 -2.84
CA GLY A 115 2.80 -4.98 -2.60
C GLY A 115 3.72 -4.23 -1.64
N VAL A 116 4.14 -4.88 -0.56
CA VAL A 116 5.12 -4.33 0.40
C VAL A 116 6.47 -4.11 -0.28
N GLN A 117 6.90 -5.05 -1.13
CA GLN A 117 8.14 -4.91 -1.91
C GLN A 117 8.08 -3.70 -2.84
N VAL A 118 6.94 -3.47 -3.50
CA VAL A 118 6.73 -2.29 -4.36
C VAL A 118 6.87 -1.00 -3.54
N ILE A 119 6.23 -0.91 -2.37
CA ILE A 119 6.35 0.27 -1.50
C ILE A 119 7.81 0.51 -1.13
N GLN A 120 8.53 -0.49 -0.66
CA GLN A 120 9.92 -0.33 -0.25
C GLN A 120 10.83 0.04 -1.42
N TYR A 121 10.68 -0.64 -2.56
CA TYR A 121 11.48 -0.37 -3.75
C TYR A 121 11.24 1.05 -4.26
N GLN A 122 9.99 1.46 -4.39
CA GLN A 122 9.63 2.80 -4.87
C GLN A 122 10.15 3.89 -3.92
N VAL A 123 9.98 3.74 -2.61
CA VAL A 123 10.47 4.73 -1.64
C VAL A 123 11.99 4.88 -1.69
N ILE A 124 12.73 3.78 -1.90
CA ILE A 124 14.21 3.81 -1.95
C ILE A 124 14.72 4.36 -3.29
N THR A 125 14.05 4.05 -4.39
CA THR A 125 14.53 4.38 -5.75
C THR A 125 13.96 5.68 -6.29
N LEU A 126 12.93 6.22 -5.66
CA LEU A 126 12.25 7.41 -6.12
C LEU A 126 13.14 8.65 -5.97
N MET A 127 13.36 9.34 -7.07
CA MET A 127 13.92 10.69 -7.08
C MET A 127 12.78 11.68 -7.31
N THR A 128 12.66 12.65 -6.43
CA THR A 128 11.67 13.73 -6.60
C THR A 128 12.11 14.67 -7.72
N THR A 129 11.18 15.47 -8.25
CA THR A 129 11.50 16.53 -9.23
C THR A 129 12.50 17.54 -8.70
N ASN A 130 12.62 17.68 -7.38
CA ASN A 130 13.58 18.54 -6.70
C ASN A 130 14.96 17.88 -6.48
N GLY A 131 15.18 16.66 -7.00
CA GLY A 131 16.44 15.93 -6.87
C GLY A 131 16.71 15.36 -5.46
N GLN A 132 15.68 15.23 -4.62
CA GLN A 132 15.78 14.67 -3.28
C GLN A 132 15.09 13.30 -3.22
N ALA A 133 15.62 12.38 -2.41
CA ALA A 133 14.90 11.17 -2.07
C ALA A 133 13.76 11.50 -1.09
N PRO A 134 12.57 10.87 -1.22
CA PRO A 134 11.49 11.10 -0.27
C PRO A 134 11.91 10.60 1.12
N PHE A 135 11.69 11.43 2.13
CA PHE A 135 11.86 11.03 3.53
C PHE A 135 10.50 10.58 4.07
N VAL A 136 10.34 9.27 4.29
CA VAL A 136 9.06 8.66 4.66
C VAL A 136 9.17 7.96 6.01
N THR A 137 8.34 8.36 6.96
CA THR A 137 8.10 7.64 8.21
C THR A 137 6.91 6.71 8.03
N VAL A 138 7.07 5.45 8.40
CA VAL A 138 6.01 4.43 8.31
C VAL A 138 5.56 4.05 9.72
N PHE A 139 4.31 4.32 10.04
CA PHE A 139 3.69 3.88 11.28
C PHE A 139 3.21 2.43 11.16
N MET A 140 3.52 1.64 12.19
CA MET A 140 3.27 0.20 12.26
C MET A 140 2.65 -0.17 13.62
N TYR A 141 1.51 0.46 13.97
CA TYR A 141 0.83 0.22 15.23
C TYR A 141 -0.36 -0.73 15.02
N LEU A 142 -0.36 -1.86 15.72
CA LEU A 142 -1.46 -2.84 15.65
C LEU A 142 -2.76 -2.31 16.23
N ASP A 143 -2.67 -1.41 17.23
CA ASP A 143 -3.83 -0.84 17.91
C ASP A 143 -4.61 0.19 17.07
N GLU A 144 -4.14 0.54 15.87
CA GLU A 144 -4.90 1.35 14.92
C GLU A 144 -6.08 0.59 14.30
N VAL A 145 -6.13 -0.74 14.47
CA VAL A 145 -7.18 -1.61 13.96
C VAL A 145 -7.76 -2.43 15.10
N GLU A 146 -9.08 -2.57 15.14
CA GLU A 146 -9.77 -3.39 16.14
C GLU A 146 -9.32 -4.86 16.08
N GLU A 147 -9.43 -5.56 17.22
CA GLU A 147 -9.10 -6.98 17.31
C GLU A 147 -9.96 -7.81 16.35
N GLY A 148 -9.32 -8.74 15.65
CA GLY A 148 -9.98 -9.61 14.68
C GLY A 148 -9.20 -9.75 13.37
N PRO A 149 -9.84 -10.24 12.30
CA PRO A 149 -9.17 -10.53 11.02
C PRO A 149 -8.43 -9.34 10.41
N ALA A 150 -8.93 -8.12 10.61
CA ALA A 150 -8.27 -6.92 10.11
C ALA A 150 -6.94 -6.65 10.83
N ARG A 151 -6.85 -6.94 12.15
CA ARG A 151 -5.59 -6.84 12.90
C ARG A 151 -4.60 -7.93 12.47
N ASP A 152 -5.07 -9.13 12.14
CA ASP A 152 -4.21 -10.19 11.60
C ASP A 152 -3.65 -9.79 10.22
N ASP A 153 -4.46 -9.16 9.39
CA ASP A 153 -4.03 -8.63 8.10
C ASP A 153 -3.00 -7.49 8.27
N LEU A 154 -3.20 -6.59 9.24
CA LEU A 154 -2.22 -5.56 9.56
C LEU A 154 -0.91 -6.18 10.07
N ALA A 155 -1.00 -7.18 10.94
CA ALA A 155 0.18 -7.90 11.43
C ALA A 155 0.97 -8.55 10.28
N MET A 156 0.28 -9.15 9.31
CA MET A 156 0.90 -9.73 8.12
C MET A 156 1.63 -8.68 7.27
N ILE A 157 1.05 -7.49 7.08
CA ILE A 157 1.69 -6.39 6.34
C ILE A 157 2.94 -5.91 7.10
N ILE A 158 2.84 -5.72 8.41
CA ILE A 158 3.95 -5.26 9.25
C ILE A 158 5.09 -6.28 9.25
N GLU A 159 4.77 -7.57 9.45
CA GLU A 159 5.74 -8.66 9.43
C GLU A 159 6.50 -8.68 8.10
N GLU A 160 5.81 -8.59 6.98
CA GLU A 160 6.43 -8.57 5.66
C GLU A 160 7.29 -7.32 5.45
N MET A 161 6.85 -6.15 5.93
CA MET A 161 7.64 -4.92 5.89
C MET A 161 8.96 -5.07 6.65
N LEU A 162 8.93 -5.66 7.84
CA LEU A 162 10.12 -5.90 8.65
C LEU A 162 11.04 -6.97 8.03
N ASN A 163 10.47 -8.06 7.52
CA ASN A 163 11.23 -9.12 6.86
C ASN A 163 11.99 -8.60 5.66
N GLN A 164 11.37 -7.80 4.81
CA GLN A 164 12.03 -7.22 3.66
C GLN A 164 13.08 -6.17 4.03
N ARG A 165 12.90 -5.46 5.14
CA ARG A 165 13.93 -4.56 5.69
C ARG A 165 15.17 -5.34 6.14
N ILE A 166 15.01 -6.50 6.76
CA ILE A 166 16.10 -7.36 7.21
C ILE A 166 16.84 -7.98 6.02
N LEU A 167 16.10 -8.45 5.03
CA LEU A 167 16.66 -9.13 3.85
C LEU A 167 17.29 -8.15 2.84
N GLY A 168 16.90 -6.88 2.89
CA GLY A 168 17.18 -5.90 1.87
C GLY A 168 16.28 -6.07 0.64
N VAL A 169 16.25 -5.04 -0.21
CA VAL A 169 15.50 -5.10 -1.48
C VAL A 169 16.30 -5.94 -2.45
N LYS A 170 15.83 -7.16 -2.70
CA LYS A 170 16.39 -8.06 -3.71
C LYS A 170 15.43 -8.13 -4.89
N ASN A 171 15.96 -8.02 -6.10
CA ASN A 171 15.25 -8.41 -7.31
C ASN A 171 15.35 -9.94 -7.39
N GLU A 172 14.23 -10.63 -7.20
CA GLU A 172 14.07 -12.03 -7.55
C GLU A 172 13.61 -12.13 -9.00
#